data_ab386f42fbb38058032669b04b4b85d4
#
_entry.id   ab386f42fbb38058032669b04b4b85d4
#
_cell.length_a   1.000
_cell.length_b   1.000
_cell.length_c   1.000
_cell.angle_alpha   90.00
_cell.angle_beta   90.00
_cell.angle_gamma   90.00
#
_symmetry.space_group_name_H-M   'P 1'
#
loop_
_entity.id
_entity.type
_entity.pdbx_description
1 polymer ?
#
loop_
_entity_poly.entity_id
_entity_poly.type
_entity_poly.pdbx_seq_one_letter_code
_entity_poly.pdbx_strand_id
1 'polypeptide(L)'
;MKIFMDTANVEEIAKFVDWGVVYGVTTNPSLIAKSGRTQAEVIPEIAKLVAGPVSAEVISTECDGMVEEARKLVKIADNIVIKIPCIPEGLKAVKILSAEGIKTNVTLVFSMAQALLAARAGASYVSPFIGRLDDIGEDGVQLVENIVKAFKLYGITTEVIAASIRNLDHVEKVMLTGCQIATIPTKVLEHMIVHPLTDKGLAQFMADYQNSLK
;
A
#
# COMPACT_ATOMS: atom_id res chain seq x y z
N MET A 1 11.83 0.25 -4.78
CA MET A 1 10.50 -0.03 -4.18
C MET A 1 9.79 1.28 -3.95
N LYS A 2 8.56 1.44 -4.47
CA LYS A 2 7.72 2.61 -4.21
C LYS A 2 7.15 2.54 -2.80
N ILE A 3 7.01 3.66 -2.12
CA ILE A 3 6.42 3.74 -0.78
C ILE A 3 4.98 4.22 -0.88
N PHE A 4 4.05 3.43 -0.37
CA PHE A 4 2.69 3.86 -0.06
C PHE A 4 2.56 4.06 1.45
N MET A 5 1.71 4.98 1.86
CA MET A 5 1.30 5.09 3.26
C MET A 5 0.03 4.27 3.52
N ASP A 6 0.01 3.52 4.63
CA ASP A 6 -1.18 2.78 5.08
C ASP A 6 -1.87 3.56 6.20
N THR A 7 -2.62 4.58 5.83
CA THR A 7 -3.33 5.48 6.75
C THR A 7 -4.49 6.20 6.06
N ALA A 8 -5.48 6.64 6.85
CA ALA A 8 -6.54 7.55 6.44
C ALA A 8 -6.41 8.94 7.09
N ASN A 9 -5.31 9.21 7.79
CA ASN A 9 -5.05 10.50 8.42
C ASN A 9 -4.43 11.47 7.41
N VAL A 10 -5.20 12.48 7.02
CA VAL A 10 -4.83 13.48 6.00
C VAL A 10 -3.61 14.29 6.41
N GLU A 11 -3.49 14.65 7.71
CA GLU A 11 -2.36 15.43 8.23
C GLU A 11 -1.05 14.64 8.19
N GLU A 12 -1.11 13.35 8.56
CA GLU A 12 0.05 12.46 8.43
C GLU A 12 0.49 12.33 6.98
N ILE A 13 -0.45 12.15 6.05
CA ILE A 13 -0.13 12.05 4.62
C ILE A 13 0.53 13.32 4.13
N ALA A 14 -0.04 14.50 4.45
CA ALA A 14 0.52 15.78 4.04
C ALA A 14 1.98 15.97 4.50
N LYS A 15 2.29 15.60 5.75
CA LYS A 15 3.65 15.62 6.32
C LYS A 15 4.64 14.82 5.47
N PHE A 16 4.30 13.59 5.09
CA PHE A 16 5.23 12.72 4.35
C PHE A 16 5.25 13.01 2.85
N VAL A 17 4.18 13.58 2.31
CA VAL A 17 4.19 14.12 0.94
C VAL A 17 5.17 15.28 0.82
N ASP A 18 5.25 16.16 1.82
CA ASP A 18 6.24 17.25 1.90
C ASP A 18 7.68 16.72 1.92
N TRP A 19 7.94 15.55 2.50
CA TRP A 19 9.25 14.89 2.42
C TRP A 19 9.61 14.38 1.01
N GLY A 20 8.65 14.31 0.09
CA GLY A 20 8.85 13.81 -1.27
C GLY A 20 9.01 12.29 -1.38
N VAL A 21 8.64 11.52 -0.36
CA VAL A 21 8.88 10.06 -0.31
C VAL A 21 7.63 9.22 -0.59
N VAL A 22 6.44 9.82 -0.57
CA VAL A 22 5.17 9.11 -0.76
C VAL A 22 4.81 9.01 -2.23
N TYR A 23 4.65 7.79 -2.72
CA TYR A 23 4.17 7.53 -4.08
C TYR A 23 2.65 7.32 -4.15
N GLY A 24 2.03 6.75 -3.12
CA GLY A 24 0.60 6.45 -3.08
C GLY A 24 0.11 6.22 -1.66
N VAL A 25 -1.18 5.90 -1.53
CA VAL A 25 -1.82 5.65 -0.23
C VAL A 25 -2.74 4.44 -0.33
N THR A 26 -2.73 3.58 0.69
CA THR A 26 -3.77 2.59 0.89
C THR A 26 -4.62 2.98 2.09
N THR A 27 -5.93 2.87 1.92
CA THR A 27 -6.89 2.96 3.01
C THR A 27 -7.63 1.62 3.20
N ASN A 28 -8.35 1.50 4.27
CA ASN A 28 -9.28 0.40 4.51
C ASN A 28 -10.38 0.84 5.48
N PRO A 29 -11.49 0.08 5.62
CA PRO A 29 -12.59 0.47 6.50
C PRO A 29 -12.17 0.73 7.95
N SER A 30 -11.20 -0.04 8.48
CA SER A 30 -10.70 0.13 9.84
C SER A 30 -9.91 1.43 10.02
N LEU A 31 -9.10 1.82 9.04
CA LEU A 31 -8.36 3.09 9.06
C LEU A 31 -9.31 4.28 8.91
N ILE A 32 -10.29 4.19 8.02
CA ILE A 32 -11.35 5.20 7.89
C ILE A 32 -12.11 5.37 9.21
N ALA A 33 -12.56 4.27 9.85
CA ALA A 33 -13.25 4.33 11.13
C ALA A 33 -12.39 4.97 12.23
N LYS A 34 -11.09 4.69 12.28
CA LYS A 34 -10.16 5.30 13.25
C LYS A 34 -9.97 6.80 13.05
N SER A 35 -10.14 7.31 11.83
CA SER A 35 -10.07 8.76 11.57
C SER A 35 -11.27 9.53 12.13
N GLY A 36 -12.34 8.85 12.58
CA GLY A 36 -13.60 9.46 13.02
C GLY A 36 -14.40 10.10 11.89
N ARG A 37 -14.05 9.86 10.64
CA ARG A 37 -14.65 10.47 9.44
C ARG A 37 -15.16 9.37 8.49
N THR A 38 -15.91 9.76 7.49
CA THR A 38 -16.42 8.86 6.44
C THR A 38 -15.45 8.74 5.27
N GLN A 39 -15.55 7.66 4.51
CA GLN A 39 -14.79 7.47 3.27
C GLN A 39 -15.06 8.59 2.25
N ALA A 40 -16.31 9.04 2.16
CA ALA A 40 -16.71 10.10 1.25
C ALA A 40 -16.06 11.47 1.58
N GLU A 41 -15.70 11.70 2.84
CA GLU A 41 -14.98 12.90 3.26
C GLU A 41 -13.47 12.79 3.08
N VAL A 42 -12.90 11.64 3.42
CA VAL A 42 -11.43 11.46 3.51
C VAL A 42 -10.79 11.19 2.14
N ILE A 43 -11.39 10.33 1.32
CA ILE A 43 -10.80 9.92 0.03
C ILE A 43 -10.57 11.10 -0.92
N PRO A 44 -11.51 12.06 -1.10
CA PRO A 44 -11.28 13.22 -1.95
C PRO A 44 -10.11 14.10 -1.48
N GLU A 45 -9.90 14.23 -0.17
CA GLU A 45 -8.79 15.01 0.38
C GLU A 45 -7.45 14.32 0.13
N ILE A 46 -7.37 13.02 0.42
CA ILE A 46 -6.17 12.21 0.15
C ILE A 46 -5.82 12.24 -1.35
N ALA A 47 -6.81 12.07 -2.23
CA ALA A 47 -6.59 12.04 -3.66
C ALA A 47 -6.04 13.35 -4.23
N LYS A 48 -6.30 14.50 -3.57
CA LYS A 48 -5.72 15.80 -3.94
C LYS A 48 -4.27 15.98 -3.45
N LEU A 49 -3.91 15.35 -2.33
CA LEU A 49 -2.57 15.46 -1.75
C LEU A 49 -1.56 14.59 -2.48
N VAL A 50 -1.98 13.44 -3.00
CA VAL A 50 -1.08 12.41 -3.53
C VAL A 50 -1.28 12.31 -5.03
N ALA A 51 -0.23 12.52 -5.80
CA ALA A 51 -0.28 12.40 -7.26
C ALA A 51 -0.43 10.95 -7.75
N GLY A 52 0.04 9.99 -6.98
CA GLY A 52 -0.01 8.57 -7.30
C GLY A 52 -1.28 7.87 -6.81
N PRO A 53 -1.33 6.52 -6.92
CA PRO A 53 -2.54 5.75 -6.64
C PRO A 53 -3.05 5.86 -5.20
N VAL A 54 -4.36 5.99 -5.05
CA VAL A 54 -5.06 5.98 -3.75
C VAL A 54 -6.05 4.83 -3.73
N SER A 55 -5.80 3.82 -2.89
CA SER A 55 -6.68 2.66 -2.76
C SER A 55 -7.86 2.97 -1.85
N ALA A 56 -9.08 2.95 -2.42
CA ALA A 56 -10.36 3.08 -1.72
C ALA A 56 -11.09 1.72 -1.75
N GLU A 57 -11.42 1.18 -0.57
CA GLU A 57 -11.95 -0.17 -0.42
C GLU A 57 -13.47 -0.19 -0.47
N VAL A 58 -14.06 -1.11 -1.27
CA VAL A 58 -15.49 -1.39 -1.29
C VAL A 58 -15.93 -2.10 0.00
N ILE A 59 -17.18 -1.93 0.37
CA ILE A 59 -17.76 -2.51 1.59
C ILE A 59 -18.65 -3.73 1.28
N SER A 60 -19.31 -3.73 0.12
CA SER A 60 -20.14 -4.85 -0.31
C SER A 60 -19.33 -6.15 -0.37
N THR A 61 -19.99 -7.27 -0.11
CA THR A 61 -19.44 -8.63 -0.26
C THR A 61 -19.92 -9.33 -1.53
N GLU A 62 -20.89 -8.73 -2.23
CA GLU A 62 -21.47 -9.25 -3.46
C GLU A 62 -20.92 -8.51 -4.68
N CYS A 63 -20.72 -9.23 -5.78
CA CYS A 63 -20.11 -8.70 -7.01
C CYS A 63 -20.79 -7.43 -7.52
N ASP A 64 -22.10 -7.44 -7.66
CA ASP A 64 -22.86 -6.29 -8.20
C ASP A 64 -22.74 -5.07 -7.30
N GLY A 65 -22.80 -5.27 -5.98
CA GLY A 65 -22.61 -4.19 -5.00
C GLY A 65 -21.20 -3.61 -5.06
N MET A 66 -20.16 -4.45 -5.14
CA MET A 66 -18.77 -4.00 -5.29
C MET A 66 -18.58 -3.17 -6.56
N VAL A 67 -19.15 -3.60 -7.68
CA VAL A 67 -19.07 -2.89 -8.97
C VAL A 67 -19.79 -1.54 -8.91
N GLU A 68 -20.97 -1.49 -8.29
CA GLU A 68 -21.70 -0.22 -8.11
C GLU A 68 -20.94 0.77 -7.25
N GLU A 69 -20.38 0.32 -6.10
CA GLU A 69 -19.55 1.14 -5.23
C GLU A 69 -18.29 1.62 -5.97
N ALA A 70 -17.60 0.72 -6.68
CA ALA A 70 -16.40 1.04 -7.44
C ALA A 70 -16.64 2.16 -8.46
N ARG A 71 -17.74 2.07 -9.24
CA ARG A 71 -18.11 3.09 -10.23
C ARG A 71 -18.43 4.46 -9.61
N LYS A 72 -18.85 4.49 -8.34
CA LYS A 72 -19.02 5.74 -7.59
C LYS A 72 -17.68 6.29 -7.12
N LEU A 73 -16.82 5.44 -6.57
CA LEU A 73 -15.52 5.82 -6.02
C LEU A 73 -14.57 6.37 -7.08
N VAL A 74 -14.49 5.76 -8.27
CA VAL A 74 -13.58 6.25 -9.33
C VAL A 74 -13.95 7.62 -9.89
N LYS A 75 -15.18 8.11 -9.65
CA LYS A 75 -15.58 9.46 -10.04
C LYS A 75 -15.00 10.55 -9.12
N ILE A 76 -14.41 10.18 -7.99
CA ILE A 76 -13.84 11.13 -7.04
C ILE A 76 -12.58 11.77 -7.61
N ALA A 77 -11.67 10.96 -8.20
CA ALA A 77 -10.45 11.43 -8.83
C ALA A 77 -9.83 10.33 -9.72
N ASP A 78 -9.02 10.73 -10.70
CA ASP A 78 -8.41 9.82 -11.69
C ASP A 78 -7.37 8.87 -11.09
N ASN A 79 -6.83 9.18 -9.92
CA ASN A 79 -5.85 8.36 -9.22
C ASN A 79 -6.46 7.34 -8.24
N ILE A 80 -7.78 7.19 -8.20
CA ILE A 80 -8.44 6.19 -7.36
C ILE A 80 -8.23 4.79 -7.93
N VAL A 81 -7.85 3.88 -7.04
CA VAL A 81 -7.74 2.43 -7.29
C VAL A 81 -8.73 1.73 -6.38
N ILE A 82 -9.58 0.87 -6.93
CA ILE A 82 -10.62 0.17 -6.17
C ILE A 82 -10.01 -1.01 -5.44
N LYS A 83 -10.07 -1.00 -4.12
CA LYS A 83 -9.58 -2.09 -3.30
C LYS A 83 -10.70 -3.09 -3.02
N ILE A 84 -10.44 -4.37 -3.32
CA ILE A 84 -11.44 -5.45 -3.36
C ILE A 84 -10.89 -6.67 -2.62
N PRO A 85 -11.67 -7.31 -1.71
CA PRO A 85 -11.20 -8.51 -1.01
C PRO A 85 -11.05 -9.71 -1.96
N CYS A 86 -10.07 -10.57 -1.67
CA CYS A 86 -9.77 -11.77 -2.45
C CYS A 86 -10.78 -12.90 -2.14
N ILE A 87 -12.01 -12.74 -2.60
CA ILE A 87 -13.11 -13.70 -2.50
C ILE A 87 -13.69 -13.97 -3.90
N PRO A 88 -14.46 -15.06 -4.11
CA PRO A 88 -15.02 -15.37 -5.44
C PRO A 88 -15.81 -14.21 -6.07
N GLU A 89 -16.68 -13.55 -5.31
CA GLU A 89 -17.43 -12.38 -5.77
C GLU A 89 -16.52 -11.19 -6.07
N GLY A 90 -15.44 -11.00 -5.28
CA GLY A 90 -14.42 -9.99 -5.54
C GLY A 90 -13.68 -10.22 -6.86
N LEU A 91 -13.32 -11.46 -7.20
CA LEU A 91 -12.66 -11.78 -8.47
C LEU A 91 -13.60 -11.54 -9.68
N LYS A 92 -14.91 -11.80 -9.53
CA LYS A 92 -15.90 -11.45 -10.56
C LYS A 92 -15.96 -9.93 -10.77
N ALA A 93 -16.01 -9.16 -9.68
CA ALA A 93 -15.99 -7.70 -9.72
C ALA A 93 -14.71 -7.16 -10.38
N VAL A 94 -13.54 -7.69 -10.02
CA VAL A 94 -12.24 -7.33 -10.64
C VAL A 94 -12.27 -7.55 -12.15
N LYS A 95 -12.79 -8.68 -12.62
CA LYS A 95 -12.93 -8.98 -14.07
C LYS A 95 -13.78 -7.93 -14.79
N ILE A 96 -14.91 -7.54 -14.21
CA ILE A 96 -15.81 -6.52 -14.80
C ILE A 96 -15.11 -5.17 -14.84
N LEU A 97 -14.56 -4.73 -13.71
CA LEU A 97 -13.91 -3.43 -13.58
C LEU A 97 -12.67 -3.30 -14.45
N SER A 98 -11.87 -4.38 -14.56
CA SER A 98 -10.72 -4.42 -15.46
C SER A 98 -11.10 -4.24 -16.92
N ALA A 99 -12.22 -4.85 -17.36
CA ALA A 99 -12.75 -4.66 -18.72
C ALA A 99 -13.24 -3.23 -18.97
N GLU A 100 -13.60 -2.50 -17.92
CA GLU A 100 -13.97 -1.08 -17.96
C GLU A 100 -12.74 -0.13 -17.84
N GLY A 101 -11.52 -0.67 -17.74
CA GLY A 101 -10.30 0.11 -17.55
C GLY A 101 -10.11 0.65 -16.13
N ILE A 102 -10.93 0.22 -15.18
CA ILE A 102 -10.84 0.62 -13.78
C ILE A 102 -9.75 -0.21 -13.07
N LYS A 103 -8.77 0.47 -12.48
CA LYS A 103 -7.68 -0.17 -11.75
C LYS A 103 -8.18 -0.74 -10.43
N THR A 104 -7.75 -1.97 -10.11
CA THR A 104 -8.12 -2.65 -8.87
C THR A 104 -6.90 -3.11 -8.08
N ASN A 105 -7.04 -3.12 -6.75
CA ASN A 105 -6.08 -3.65 -5.79
C ASN A 105 -6.76 -4.79 -5.01
N VAL A 106 -6.41 -6.03 -5.32
CA VAL A 106 -6.97 -7.19 -4.61
C VAL A 106 -6.27 -7.36 -3.28
N THR A 107 -7.03 -7.22 -2.20
CA THR A 107 -6.55 -7.27 -0.80
C THR A 107 -6.92 -8.58 -0.10
N LEU A 108 -6.41 -8.76 1.12
CA LEU A 108 -6.57 -9.99 1.91
C LEU A 108 -6.03 -11.23 1.16
N VAL A 109 -4.84 -11.07 0.60
CA VAL A 109 -4.12 -12.14 -0.08
C VAL A 109 -3.15 -12.78 0.91
N PHE A 110 -3.28 -14.10 1.10
CA PHE A 110 -2.51 -14.90 2.06
C PHE A 110 -1.84 -16.12 1.41
N SER A 111 -1.93 -16.26 0.08
CA SER A 111 -1.28 -17.35 -0.64
C SER A 111 -0.89 -16.94 -2.07
N MET A 112 0.09 -17.67 -2.64
CA MET A 112 0.45 -17.51 -4.05
C MET A 112 -0.71 -17.82 -5.00
N ALA A 113 -1.54 -18.80 -4.65
CA ALA A 113 -2.70 -19.18 -5.44
C ALA A 113 -3.72 -18.03 -5.51
N GLN A 114 -4.01 -17.36 -4.40
CA GLN A 114 -4.88 -16.17 -4.38
C GLN A 114 -4.30 -15.04 -5.23
N ALA A 115 -3.00 -14.76 -5.11
CA ALA A 115 -2.34 -13.73 -5.91
C ALA A 115 -2.42 -14.02 -7.41
N LEU A 116 -2.23 -15.29 -7.82
CA LEU A 116 -2.36 -15.71 -9.21
C LEU A 116 -3.79 -15.54 -9.73
N LEU A 117 -4.81 -15.94 -8.95
CA LEU A 117 -6.22 -15.78 -9.34
C LEU A 117 -6.58 -14.30 -9.50
N ALA A 118 -6.14 -13.44 -8.59
CA ALA A 118 -6.33 -12.00 -8.68
C ALA A 118 -5.70 -11.39 -9.94
N ALA A 119 -4.45 -11.76 -10.23
CA ALA A 119 -3.76 -11.31 -11.44
C ALA A 119 -4.47 -11.77 -12.72
N ARG A 120 -4.94 -13.03 -12.77
CA ARG A 120 -5.68 -13.58 -13.92
C ARG A 120 -7.07 -12.98 -14.07
N ALA A 121 -7.70 -12.50 -13.00
CA ALA A 121 -8.94 -11.72 -13.06
C ALA A 121 -8.74 -10.31 -13.63
N GLY A 122 -7.49 -9.84 -13.77
CA GLY A 122 -7.14 -8.52 -14.32
C GLY A 122 -6.81 -7.46 -13.28
N ALA A 123 -6.48 -7.86 -12.05
CA ALA A 123 -6.07 -6.92 -11.01
C ALA A 123 -4.80 -6.14 -11.42
N SER A 124 -4.81 -4.81 -11.20
CA SER A 124 -3.63 -3.96 -11.40
C SER A 124 -2.62 -4.17 -10.26
N TYR A 125 -3.11 -4.43 -9.06
CA TYR A 125 -2.32 -4.65 -7.86
C TYR A 125 -2.86 -5.82 -7.05
N VAL A 126 -1.96 -6.51 -6.33
CA VAL A 126 -2.30 -7.48 -5.27
C VAL A 126 -1.60 -7.11 -3.98
N SER A 127 -2.31 -7.24 -2.87
CA SER A 127 -1.81 -6.89 -1.54
C SER A 127 -1.70 -8.12 -0.64
N PRO A 128 -0.57 -8.88 -0.67
CA PRO A 128 -0.28 -9.92 0.29
C PRO A 128 0.00 -9.32 1.67
N PHE A 129 -0.52 -9.97 2.73
CA PHE A 129 -0.47 -9.48 4.09
C PHE A 129 0.64 -10.17 4.90
N ILE A 130 1.72 -9.45 5.20
CA ILE A 130 2.88 -9.96 5.93
C ILE A 130 2.53 -10.19 7.41
N GLY A 131 2.24 -9.13 8.14
CA GLY A 131 2.13 -9.21 9.58
C GLY A 131 0.98 -10.08 10.09
N ARG A 132 -0.08 -10.31 9.30
CA ARG A 132 -1.14 -11.26 9.67
C ARG A 132 -0.71 -12.72 9.50
N LEU A 133 0.16 -13.03 8.56
CA LEU A 133 0.77 -14.36 8.45
C LEU A 133 1.73 -14.61 9.61
N ASP A 134 2.54 -13.63 9.96
CA ASP A 134 3.45 -13.74 11.11
C ASP A 134 2.69 -13.97 12.41
N ASP A 135 1.47 -13.41 12.58
CA ASP A 135 0.62 -13.63 13.75
C ASP A 135 0.24 -15.12 13.94
N ILE A 136 0.23 -15.89 12.87
CA ILE A 136 -0.09 -17.34 12.90
C ILE A 136 1.14 -18.23 12.71
N GLY A 137 2.34 -17.64 12.76
CA GLY A 137 3.62 -18.37 12.66
C GLY A 137 4.04 -18.73 11.24
N GLU A 138 3.45 -18.10 10.21
CA GLU A 138 3.88 -18.22 8.82
C GLU A 138 4.80 -17.06 8.42
N ASP A 139 5.67 -17.26 7.43
CA ASP A 139 6.58 -16.22 6.93
C ASP A 139 5.91 -15.39 5.83
N GLY A 140 5.39 -14.20 6.22
CA GLY A 140 4.72 -13.29 5.30
C GLY A 140 5.66 -12.66 4.28
N VAL A 141 6.92 -12.42 4.63
CA VAL A 141 7.93 -11.89 3.68
C VAL A 141 8.27 -12.92 2.62
N GLN A 142 8.40 -14.19 3.00
CA GLN A 142 8.62 -15.29 2.06
C GLN A 142 7.46 -15.43 1.07
N LEU A 143 6.21 -15.23 1.51
CA LEU A 143 5.07 -15.21 0.59
C LEU A 143 5.22 -14.09 -0.46
N VAL A 144 5.56 -12.86 -0.04
CA VAL A 144 5.79 -11.74 -0.96
C VAL A 144 6.87 -12.06 -1.97
N GLU A 145 8.01 -12.57 -1.51
CA GLU A 145 9.13 -12.96 -2.37
C GLU A 145 8.73 -13.99 -3.42
N ASN A 146 7.98 -15.02 -3.01
CA ASN A 146 7.52 -16.08 -3.89
C ASN A 146 6.53 -15.56 -4.94
N ILE A 147 5.61 -14.65 -4.58
CA ILE A 147 4.68 -14.01 -5.52
C ILE A 147 5.47 -13.19 -6.55
N VAL A 148 6.42 -12.34 -6.11
CA VAL A 148 7.25 -11.51 -6.98
C VAL A 148 8.04 -12.37 -7.96
N LYS A 149 8.68 -13.43 -7.48
CA LYS A 149 9.43 -14.39 -8.33
C LYS A 149 8.53 -15.04 -9.37
N ALA A 150 7.34 -15.52 -8.95
CA ALA A 150 6.39 -16.15 -9.85
C ALA A 150 5.87 -15.17 -10.90
N PHE A 151 5.49 -13.96 -10.51
CA PHE A 151 4.99 -12.94 -11.44
C PHE A 151 6.05 -12.57 -12.48
N LYS A 152 7.31 -12.40 -12.05
CA LYS A 152 8.44 -12.16 -12.97
C LYS A 152 8.64 -13.34 -13.92
N LEU A 153 8.62 -14.58 -13.44
CA LEU A 153 8.83 -15.79 -14.24
C LEU A 153 7.77 -15.94 -15.35
N TYR A 154 6.52 -15.60 -15.06
CA TYR A 154 5.40 -15.73 -16.00
C TYR A 154 5.04 -14.43 -16.73
N GLY A 155 5.81 -13.37 -16.59
CA GLY A 155 5.55 -12.08 -17.24
C GLY A 155 4.22 -11.45 -16.80
N ILE A 156 3.79 -11.68 -15.56
CA ILE A 156 2.58 -11.08 -14.99
C ILE A 156 2.89 -9.63 -14.62
N THR A 157 2.08 -8.70 -15.15
CA THR A 157 2.28 -7.26 -14.98
C THR A 157 1.61 -6.66 -13.74
N THR A 158 0.79 -7.45 -13.04
CA THR A 158 0.18 -7.05 -11.77
C THR A 158 1.27 -6.70 -10.75
N GLU A 159 1.27 -5.48 -10.20
CA GLU A 159 2.25 -5.06 -9.19
C GLU A 159 1.87 -5.62 -7.80
N VAL A 160 2.89 -5.98 -7.03
CA VAL A 160 2.72 -6.48 -5.66
C VAL A 160 2.87 -5.32 -4.68
N ILE A 161 1.89 -5.14 -3.80
CA ILE A 161 1.92 -4.21 -2.67
C ILE A 161 2.08 -5.03 -1.40
N ALA A 162 3.29 -5.07 -0.84
CA ALA A 162 3.51 -5.68 0.46
C ALA A 162 2.72 -4.92 1.53
N ALA A 163 1.75 -5.58 2.15
CA ALA A 163 0.80 -4.97 3.08
C ALA A 163 0.89 -5.57 4.49
N SER A 164 0.20 -4.93 5.45
CA SER A 164 0.28 -5.34 6.87
C SER A 164 1.71 -5.31 7.42
N ILE A 165 2.49 -4.34 7.00
CA ILE A 165 3.84 -4.07 7.53
C ILE A 165 3.70 -3.55 8.96
N ARG A 166 4.54 -4.03 9.89
CA ARG A 166 4.45 -3.69 11.31
C ARG A 166 5.70 -3.08 11.93
N ASN A 167 6.84 -3.26 11.30
CA ASN A 167 8.13 -2.86 11.82
C ASN A 167 9.13 -2.58 10.69
N LEU A 168 10.30 -2.07 11.07
CA LEU A 168 11.36 -1.73 10.14
C LEU A 168 11.99 -2.96 9.47
N ASP A 169 12.11 -4.07 10.21
CA ASP A 169 12.63 -5.34 9.69
C ASP A 169 11.79 -5.87 8.51
N HIS A 170 10.45 -5.73 8.57
CA HIS A 170 9.58 -6.05 7.43
C HIS A 170 9.92 -5.20 6.21
N VAL A 171 10.13 -3.89 6.39
CA VAL A 171 10.45 -2.98 5.27
C VAL A 171 11.77 -3.38 4.63
N GLU A 172 12.82 -3.59 5.44
CA GLU A 172 14.15 -3.95 4.97
C GLU A 172 14.15 -5.31 4.23
N LYS A 173 13.49 -6.31 4.79
CA LYS A 173 13.34 -7.62 4.14
C LYS A 173 12.56 -7.54 2.84
N VAL A 174 11.44 -6.82 2.81
CA VAL A 174 10.64 -6.62 1.60
C VAL A 174 11.44 -5.93 0.50
N MET A 175 12.29 -4.96 0.82
CA MET A 175 13.17 -4.31 -0.17
C MET A 175 14.05 -5.32 -0.93
N LEU A 176 14.48 -6.39 -0.26
CA LEU A 176 15.35 -7.42 -0.84
C LEU A 176 14.60 -8.43 -1.72
N THR A 177 13.26 -8.51 -1.61
CA THR A 177 12.45 -9.44 -2.43
C THR A 177 12.26 -8.98 -3.88
N GLY A 178 12.54 -7.70 -4.17
CA GLY A 178 12.21 -7.08 -5.46
C GLY A 178 10.74 -6.67 -5.58
N CYS A 179 10.00 -6.63 -4.47
CA CYS A 179 8.62 -6.14 -4.42
C CYS A 179 8.53 -4.69 -4.92
N GLN A 180 7.54 -4.41 -5.76
CA GLN A 180 7.41 -3.11 -6.40
C GLN A 180 6.97 -2.01 -5.43
N ILE A 181 6.10 -2.35 -4.47
CA ILE A 181 5.46 -1.39 -3.57
C ILE A 181 5.39 -1.98 -2.16
N ALA A 182 5.63 -1.15 -1.15
CA ALA A 182 5.30 -1.47 0.24
C ALA A 182 4.35 -0.41 0.78
N THR A 183 3.24 -0.81 1.40
CA THR A 183 2.36 0.12 2.11
C THR A 183 2.68 0.08 3.60
N ILE A 184 3.14 1.23 4.10
CA ILE A 184 3.84 1.34 5.38
C ILE A 184 3.01 2.23 6.32
N PRO A 185 2.70 1.74 7.56
CA PRO A 185 2.05 2.56 8.57
C PRO A 185 2.91 3.75 8.98
N THR A 186 2.29 4.89 9.31
CA THR A 186 2.95 6.15 9.69
C THR A 186 4.06 5.96 10.71
N LYS A 187 3.81 5.21 11.79
CA LYS A 187 4.81 4.97 12.85
C LYS A 187 6.06 4.25 12.35
N VAL A 188 5.91 3.30 11.41
CA VAL A 188 7.05 2.58 10.84
C VAL A 188 7.82 3.53 9.92
N LEU A 189 7.12 4.31 9.12
CA LEU A 189 7.74 5.30 8.21
C LEU A 189 8.53 6.36 9.00
N GLU A 190 8.03 6.83 10.15
CA GLU A 190 8.75 7.73 11.04
C GLU A 190 10.06 7.11 11.55
N HIS A 191 10.05 5.82 11.86
CA HIS A 191 11.26 5.14 12.33
C HIS A 191 12.31 4.92 11.24
N MET A 192 11.94 4.94 9.96
CA MET A 192 12.87 4.71 8.84
C MET A 192 13.94 5.79 8.71
N ILE A 193 13.67 7.02 9.18
CA ILE A 193 14.62 8.14 9.10
C ILE A 193 15.50 8.26 10.36
N VAL A 194 15.14 7.61 11.47
CA VAL A 194 15.80 7.79 12.76
C VAL A 194 16.99 6.85 12.89
N HIS A 195 18.18 7.41 13.06
CA HIS A 195 19.38 6.63 13.35
C HIS A 195 20.35 7.40 14.26
N PRO A 196 20.78 6.84 15.41
CA PRO A 196 21.65 7.55 16.37
C PRO A 196 22.98 8.02 15.78
N LEU A 197 23.53 7.31 14.80
CA LEU A 197 24.76 7.72 14.13
C LEU A 197 24.58 8.93 13.20
N THR A 198 23.39 9.13 12.67
CA THR A 198 23.04 10.31 11.87
C THR A 198 23.10 11.57 12.75
N ASP A 199 22.47 11.53 13.92
CA ASP A 199 22.46 12.64 14.88
C ASP A 199 23.89 12.97 15.37
N LYS A 200 24.64 11.92 15.73
CA LYS A 200 26.04 12.05 16.16
C LYS A 200 26.92 12.61 15.04
N GLY A 201 26.74 12.11 13.80
CA GLY A 201 27.53 12.59 12.65
C GLY A 201 27.23 14.04 12.32
N LEU A 202 25.96 14.45 12.34
CA LEU A 202 25.55 15.84 12.12
C LEU A 202 26.17 16.79 13.19
N ALA A 203 26.07 16.40 14.45
CA ALA A 203 26.67 17.17 15.53
C ALA A 203 28.20 17.34 15.36
N GLN A 204 28.90 16.26 14.95
CA GLN A 204 30.35 16.32 14.68
C GLN A 204 30.66 17.26 13.51
N PHE A 205 29.92 17.14 12.38
CA PHE A 205 30.15 18.01 11.22
C PHE A 205 29.96 19.49 11.56
N MET A 206 28.94 19.81 12.35
CA MET A 206 28.70 21.18 12.81
C MET A 206 29.81 21.70 13.68
N ALA A 207 30.37 20.89 14.62
CA ALA A 207 31.49 21.26 15.47
C ALA A 207 32.78 21.49 14.65
N ASP A 208 33.10 20.61 13.72
CA ASP A 208 34.27 20.71 12.85
C ASP A 208 34.18 21.95 11.95
N TYR A 209 33.04 22.26 11.40
CA TYR A 209 32.79 23.46 10.61
C TYR A 209 33.03 24.73 11.45
N GLN A 210 32.51 24.83 12.67
CA GLN A 210 32.72 25.96 13.55
C GLN A 210 34.20 26.15 13.93
N ASN A 211 34.94 25.04 14.09
CA ASN A 211 36.39 25.10 14.39
C ASN A 211 37.22 25.55 13.18
N SER A 212 36.78 25.26 11.96
CA SER A 212 37.48 25.68 10.74
C SER A 212 37.35 27.18 10.44
N LEU A 213 36.40 27.87 11.09
CA LEU A 213 36.19 29.31 10.94
C LEU A 213 37.04 30.17 11.91
N LYS A 214 37.76 29.52 12.84
CA LYS A 214 38.68 30.18 13.81
C LYS A 214 40.08 30.19 13.27
#